data_891bc84f1f13a3646294d5b923e21d44
#
_entry.id   891bc84f1f13a3646294d5b923e21d44
#
_cell.length_a   1.000
_cell.length_b   1.000
_cell.length_c   1.000
_cell.angle_alpha   90.00
_cell.angle_beta   90.00
_cell.angle_gamma   90.00
#
_symmetry.space_group_name_H-M   'P 1'
#
loop_
_entity.id
_entity.type
_entity.pdbx_description
1 polymer ?
#
loop_
_entity_poly.entity_id
_entity_poly.type
_entity_poly.pdbx_seq_one_letter_code
_entity_poly.pdbx_strand_id
1 'polypeptide(L)'
;MEHPLHHMDFIFQTKLGTYPLEVQCEMLAETGYQGLTVSAWSKELSALSRVKPQWGLDIGAIYMIYRPGLESFVTNIVQSVEGTQRIELALHSGESVKDADKRMLERLLPICEQRGIDIALYPHVRYGMQTTSEAISLCEEFDHPNLGIVFNGYHWYANQEKGLEQRLDAVMPWLRQVNLAGTRLSPLGWGGVATIEPLDEGEMDNFVLLGALARRGYHGRYGVMGWESMGGDVYGNLQRSQAAFRSMEKRLAAHPDWSVMTPSSY
;
A
#
# COMPACT_ATOMS: atom_id res chain seq x y z
N MET A 1 13.69 -14.96 -7.40
CA MET A 1 13.92 -14.31 -6.07
C MET A 1 12.54 -14.02 -5.51
N GLU A 2 12.26 -14.39 -4.28
CA GLU A 2 10.96 -14.11 -3.65
C GLU A 2 11.00 -12.72 -3.03
N HIS A 3 9.99 -11.89 -3.37
CA HIS A 3 9.88 -10.56 -2.78
C HIS A 3 9.23 -10.64 -1.39
N PRO A 4 9.63 -9.77 -0.44
CA PRO A 4 8.93 -9.64 0.83
C PRO A 4 7.47 -9.24 0.61
N LEU A 5 6.54 -10.01 1.22
CA LEU A 5 5.11 -9.78 1.13
C LEU A 5 4.56 -9.38 2.49
N HIS A 6 3.90 -8.23 2.54
CA HIS A 6 3.25 -7.70 3.73
C HIS A 6 1.74 -7.65 3.52
N HIS A 7 0.98 -7.60 4.60
CA HIS A 7 -0.46 -7.36 4.53
C HIS A 7 -0.87 -6.11 5.31
N MET A 8 -1.86 -5.37 4.80
CA MET A 8 -2.44 -4.25 5.55
C MET A 8 -3.40 -4.77 6.63
N ASP A 9 -3.42 -4.12 7.80
CA ASP A 9 -4.21 -4.54 8.96
C ASP A 9 -5.73 -4.40 8.76
N PHE A 10 -6.19 -3.76 7.69
CA PHE A 10 -7.61 -3.55 7.40
C PHE A 10 -8.41 -4.85 7.29
N ILE A 11 -7.80 -5.94 6.81
CA ILE A 11 -8.47 -7.24 6.72
C ILE A 11 -8.90 -7.78 8.09
N PHE A 12 -8.19 -7.39 9.15
CA PHE A 12 -8.46 -7.83 10.52
C PHE A 12 -9.53 -6.99 11.24
N GLN A 13 -10.01 -5.92 10.60
CA GLN A 13 -11.07 -5.05 11.09
C GLN A 13 -12.39 -5.48 10.43
N THR A 14 -13.16 -6.31 11.12
CA THR A 14 -14.40 -6.87 10.60
C THR A 14 -15.63 -6.23 11.25
N LYS A 15 -16.81 -6.46 10.71
CA LYS A 15 -18.09 -6.04 11.33
C LYS A 15 -18.34 -6.70 12.70
N LEU A 16 -17.67 -7.80 12.99
CA LEU A 16 -17.77 -8.51 14.27
C LEU A 16 -16.77 -8.00 15.32
N GLY A 17 -15.78 -7.19 14.89
CA GLY A 17 -14.73 -6.63 15.72
C GLY A 17 -13.37 -6.68 15.04
N THR A 18 -12.33 -6.32 15.81
CA THR A 18 -10.94 -6.32 15.34
C THR A 18 -10.17 -7.44 16.03
N TYR A 19 -9.40 -8.21 15.27
CA TYR A 19 -8.50 -9.21 15.82
C TYR A 19 -7.38 -8.53 16.63
N PRO A 20 -7.01 -9.05 17.82
CA PRO A 20 -5.84 -8.59 18.57
C PRO A 20 -4.55 -8.69 17.73
N LEU A 21 -3.57 -7.83 17.99
CA LEU A 21 -2.32 -7.78 17.23
C LEU A 21 -1.58 -9.13 17.23
N GLU A 22 -1.58 -9.83 18.37
CA GLU A 22 -0.98 -11.16 18.49
C GLU A 22 -1.58 -12.14 17.49
N VAL A 23 -2.91 -12.19 17.39
CA VAL A 23 -3.63 -13.07 16.45
C VAL A 23 -3.38 -12.68 15.01
N GLN A 24 -3.33 -11.37 14.71
CA GLN A 24 -2.96 -10.88 13.38
C GLN A 24 -1.55 -11.38 12.99
N CYS A 25 -0.58 -11.24 13.90
CA CYS A 25 0.79 -11.69 13.66
C CYS A 25 0.91 -13.19 13.49
N GLU A 26 0.19 -13.99 14.31
CA GLU A 26 0.15 -15.46 14.19
C GLU A 26 -0.39 -15.86 12.81
N MET A 27 -1.54 -15.33 12.39
CA MET A 27 -2.13 -15.62 11.08
C MET A 27 -1.19 -15.25 9.93
N LEU A 28 -0.54 -14.08 10.00
CA LEU A 28 0.40 -13.62 8.97
C LEU A 28 1.64 -14.50 8.89
N ALA A 29 2.23 -14.85 10.03
CA ALA A 29 3.41 -15.72 10.08
C ALA A 29 3.08 -17.12 9.54
N GLU A 30 1.95 -17.71 9.96
CA GLU A 30 1.52 -19.04 9.52
C GLU A 30 1.19 -19.08 8.02
N THR A 31 0.61 -18.02 7.48
CA THR A 31 0.30 -17.90 6.05
C THR A 31 1.47 -17.43 5.18
N GLY A 32 2.68 -17.23 5.77
CA GLY A 32 3.92 -16.97 5.04
C GLY A 32 4.12 -15.53 4.60
N TYR A 33 3.45 -14.57 5.23
CA TYR A 33 3.79 -13.16 5.10
C TYR A 33 5.04 -12.80 5.90
N GLN A 34 5.78 -11.78 5.46
CA GLN A 34 7.00 -11.32 6.12
C GLN A 34 6.76 -10.06 6.96
N GLY A 35 5.55 -9.52 6.96
CA GLY A 35 5.24 -8.34 7.76
C GLY A 35 3.83 -7.80 7.55
N LEU A 36 3.58 -6.67 8.21
CA LEU A 36 2.29 -5.98 8.13
C LEU A 36 2.47 -4.47 8.00
N THR A 37 1.49 -3.81 7.39
CA THR A 37 1.27 -2.36 7.44
C THR A 37 0.13 -2.09 8.41
N VAL A 38 0.35 -1.20 9.38
CA VAL A 38 -0.59 -0.94 10.48
C VAL A 38 -1.21 0.44 10.33
N SER A 39 -2.51 0.55 10.59
CA SER A 39 -3.22 1.83 10.58
C SER A 39 -2.80 2.71 11.76
N ALA A 40 -2.60 4.00 11.54
CA ALA A 40 -2.23 4.96 12.58
C ALA A 40 -3.27 5.12 13.71
N TRP A 41 -4.50 4.69 13.48
CA TRP A 41 -5.57 4.68 14.49
C TRP A 41 -5.69 3.35 15.24
N SER A 42 -4.80 2.40 14.99
CA SER A 42 -4.71 1.16 15.77
C SER A 42 -4.37 1.48 17.24
N LYS A 43 -5.05 0.80 18.15
CA LYS A 43 -4.78 0.90 19.59
C LYS A 43 -3.46 0.21 19.99
N GLU A 44 -2.89 -0.56 19.06
CA GLU A 44 -1.73 -1.43 19.30
C GLU A 44 -0.38 -0.79 18.88
N LEU A 45 -0.37 0.50 18.51
CA LEU A 45 0.86 1.16 18.01
C LEU A 45 2.04 1.08 18.99
N SER A 46 1.78 1.14 20.31
CA SER A 46 2.82 0.99 21.34
C SER A 46 3.39 -0.42 21.45
N ALA A 47 2.73 -1.41 20.88
CA ALA A 47 3.14 -2.82 20.91
C ALA A 47 3.96 -3.23 19.69
N LEU A 48 4.08 -2.38 18.67
CA LEU A 48 4.70 -2.73 17.38
C LEU A 48 6.18 -3.13 17.49
N SER A 49 6.93 -2.55 18.45
CA SER A 49 8.32 -2.92 18.68
C SER A 49 8.53 -4.39 19.08
N ARG A 50 7.47 -5.06 19.57
CA ARG A 50 7.49 -6.49 19.95
C ARG A 50 7.24 -7.43 18.75
N VAL A 51 6.71 -6.93 17.64
CA VAL A 51 6.25 -7.77 16.53
C VAL A 51 7.42 -8.56 15.93
N LYS A 52 8.51 -7.91 15.58
CA LYS A 52 9.66 -8.58 15.00
C LYS A 52 10.33 -9.59 15.96
N PRO A 53 10.60 -9.25 17.23
CA PRO A 53 11.17 -10.21 18.19
C PRO A 53 10.29 -11.44 18.44
N GLN A 54 8.97 -11.29 18.44
CA GLN A 54 8.05 -12.37 18.82
C GLN A 54 7.63 -13.25 17.62
N TRP A 55 7.43 -12.66 16.43
CA TRP A 55 6.88 -13.38 15.26
C TRP A 55 7.78 -13.34 14.03
N GLY A 56 8.91 -12.64 14.09
CA GLY A 56 9.81 -12.48 12.94
C GLY A 56 9.27 -11.58 11.84
N LEU A 57 8.13 -10.92 12.06
CA LEU A 57 7.48 -10.06 11.08
C LEU A 57 8.02 -8.63 11.14
N ASP A 58 8.19 -7.99 9.99
CA ASP A 58 8.51 -6.58 9.89
C ASP A 58 7.26 -5.69 9.96
N ILE A 59 7.37 -4.51 10.57
CA ILE A 59 6.38 -3.45 10.37
C ILE A 59 6.76 -2.72 9.07
N GLY A 60 6.02 -3.02 8.00
CA GLY A 60 6.28 -2.49 6.67
C GLY A 60 6.10 -0.99 6.57
N ALA A 61 5.03 -0.49 7.17
CA ALA A 61 4.70 0.92 7.26
C ALA A 61 3.63 1.18 8.32
N ILE A 62 3.48 2.45 8.69
CA ILE A 62 2.24 2.95 9.30
C ILE A 62 1.46 3.70 8.23
N TYR A 63 0.25 3.21 7.93
CA TYR A 63 -0.68 3.91 7.06
C TYR A 63 -1.44 4.99 7.82
N MET A 64 -1.48 6.21 7.29
CA MET A 64 -2.25 7.30 7.89
C MET A 64 -2.87 8.20 6.82
N ILE A 65 -3.92 8.92 7.27
CA ILE A 65 -4.62 9.91 6.46
C ILE A 65 -4.39 11.28 7.09
N TYR A 66 -3.88 12.23 6.32
CA TYR A 66 -3.89 13.63 6.73
C TYR A 66 -5.16 14.34 6.24
N ARG A 67 -5.78 15.07 7.17
CA ARG A 67 -6.85 16.03 6.93
C ARG A 67 -6.60 17.25 7.80
N PRO A 68 -7.06 18.45 7.39
CA PRO A 68 -7.03 19.62 8.26
C PRO A 68 -7.66 19.32 9.63
N GLY A 69 -6.95 19.72 10.68
CA GLY A 69 -7.30 19.41 12.08
C GLY A 69 -6.62 18.15 12.65
N LEU A 70 -5.91 17.37 11.83
CA LEU A 70 -5.14 16.19 12.27
C LEU A 70 -3.63 16.46 12.33
N GLU A 71 -3.18 17.70 12.22
CA GLU A 71 -1.75 18.06 12.15
C GLU A 71 -0.95 17.51 13.33
N SER A 72 -1.48 17.71 14.54
CA SER A 72 -0.83 17.22 15.78
C SER A 72 -0.83 15.69 15.84
N PHE A 73 -1.92 15.04 15.45
CA PHE A 73 -2.02 13.58 15.44
C PHE A 73 -0.97 12.97 14.50
N VAL A 74 -0.94 13.43 13.26
CA VAL A 74 0.01 12.93 12.24
C VAL A 74 1.45 13.20 12.66
N THR A 75 1.75 14.42 13.16
CA THR A 75 3.08 14.79 13.65
C THR A 75 3.53 13.91 14.82
N ASN A 76 2.65 13.67 15.80
CA ASN A 76 2.96 12.86 16.97
C ASN A 76 3.27 11.40 16.59
N ILE A 77 2.51 10.82 15.64
CA ILE A 77 2.79 9.47 15.14
C ILE A 77 4.19 9.43 14.53
N VAL A 78 4.51 10.36 13.63
CA VAL A 78 5.84 10.40 12.99
C VAL A 78 6.96 10.63 14.01
N GLN A 79 6.71 11.37 15.07
CA GLN A 79 7.69 11.62 16.15
C GLN A 79 7.90 10.44 17.11
N SER A 80 6.88 9.60 17.32
CA SER A 80 6.90 8.61 18.40
C SER A 80 6.91 7.16 17.95
N VAL A 81 6.46 6.86 16.70
CA VAL A 81 6.35 5.47 16.23
C VAL A 81 7.70 4.77 16.23
N GLU A 82 7.70 3.52 16.68
CA GLU A 82 8.86 2.63 16.68
C GLU A 82 8.56 1.38 15.85
N GLY A 83 9.60 0.66 15.45
CA GLY A 83 9.48 -0.61 14.72
C GLY A 83 9.28 -0.47 13.21
N THR A 84 9.15 0.74 12.67
CA THR A 84 9.08 0.98 11.23
C THR A 84 9.94 2.15 10.80
N GLN A 85 10.35 2.13 9.54
CA GLN A 85 11.06 3.23 8.87
C GLN A 85 10.22 3.85 7.74
N ARG A 86 8.91 3.61 7.71
CA ARG A 86 8.03 4.12 6.65
C ARG A 86 6.67 4.55 7.16
N ILE A 87 6.23 5.67 6.62
CA ILE A 87 4.86 6.17 6.75
C ILE A 87 4.22 6.16 5.36
N GLU A 88 3.10 5.47 5.19
CA GLU A 88 2.25 5.59 4.01
C GLU A 88 1.22 6.69 4.27
N LEU A 89 1.35 7.83 3.58
CA LEU A 89 0.57 9.03 3.85
C LEU A 89 -0.42 9.34 2.73
N ALA A 90 -1.71 9.19 3.01
CA ALA A 90 -2.79 9.66 2.14
C ALA A 90 -3.16 11.11 2.48
N LEU A 91 -3.24 11.98 1.47
CA LEU A 91 -3.58 13.41 1.62
C LEU A 91 -5.05 13.64 1.26
N HIS A 92 -5.81 14.24 2.18
CA HIS A 92 -7.25 14.41 2.03
C HIS A 92 -7.74 15.76 2.58
N SER A 93 -7.15 16.86 2.10
CA SER A 93 -7.55 18.23 2.50
C SER A 93 -8.67 18.83 1.64
N GLY A 94 -9.20 18.08 0.67
CA GLY A 94 -10.26 18.51 -0.23
C GLY A 94 -10.34 17.61 -1.47
N GLU A 95 -10.89 18.13 -2.57
CA GLU A 95 -11.03 17.41 -3.84
C GLU A 95 -9.74 17.31 -4.67
N SER A 96 -8.72 18.09 -4.28
CA SER A 96 -7.37 18.08 -4.88
C SER A 96 -6.35 18.43 -3.80
N VAL A 97 -5.07 18.22 -4.09
CA VAL A 97 -3.96 18.64 -3.23
C VAL A 97 -4.07 20.15 -2.95
N LYS A 98 -3.93 20.51 -1.68
CA LYS A 98 -4.05 21.89 -1.18
C LYS A 98 -2.75 22.34 -0.52
N ASP A 99 -2.62 23.64 -0.29
CA ASP A 99 -1.52 24.20 0.48
C ASP A 99 -1.41 23.60 1.90
N ALA A 100 -2.52 23.16 2.47
CA ALA A 100 -2.51 22.46 3.77
C ALA A 100 -1.75 21.13 3.70
N ASP A 101 -1.90 20.37 2.62
CA ASP A 101 -1.16 19.13 2.39
C ASP A 101 0.34 19.41 2.25
N LYS A 102 0.71 20.44 1.49
CA LYS A 102 2.10 20.84 1.31
C LYS A 102 2.73 21.31 2.63
N ARG A 103 2.04 22.17 3.40
CA ARG A 103 2.51 22.57 4.74
C ARG A 103 2.67 21.38 5.69
N MET A 104 1.84 20.35 5.54
CA MET A 104 2.01 19.13 6.33
C MET A 104 3.30 18.39 5.94
N LEU A 105 3.61 18.26 4.65
CA LEU A 105 4.87 17.68 4.17
C LEU A 105 6.07 18.50 4.64
N GLU A 106 6.04 19.83 4.52
CA GLU A 106 7.08 20.74 5.02
C GLU A 106 7.37 20.54 6.52
N ARG A 107 6.33 20.26 7.30
CA ARG A 107 6.46 19.95 8.75
C ARG A 107 7.05 18.57 9.01
N LEU A 108 6.65 17.57 8.24
CA LEU A 108 7.02 16.17 8.51
C LEU A 108 8.41 15.81 8.00
N LEU A 109 8.83 16.33 6.84
CA LEU A 109 10.07 15.92 6.19
C LEU A 109 11.32 16.12 7.07
N PRO A 110 11.49 17.25 7.80
CA PRO A 110 12.62 17.40 8.72
C PRO A 110 12.62 16.39 9.88
N ILE A 111 11.44 16.01 10.37
CA ILE A 111 11.30 14.99 11.42
C ILE A 111 11.67 13.61 10.87
N CYS A 112 11.22 13.32 9.66
CA CYS A 112 11.52 12.06 8.96
C CYS A 112 13.01 11.91 8.69
N GLU A 113 13.67 12.96 8.21
CA GLU A 113 15.12 12.98 7.99
C GLU A 113 15.88 12.70 9.30
N GLN A 114 15.54 13.39 10.38
CA GLN A 114 16.16 13.20 11.69
C GLN A 114 15.98 11.78 12.23
N ARG A 115 14.84 11.14 11.95
CA ARG A 115 14.49 9.81 12.44
C ARG A 115 14.83 8.67 11.48
N GLY A 116 15.30 8.96 10.28
CA GLY A 116 15.54 7.95 9.23
C GLY A 116 14.22 7.26 8.79
N ILE A 117 13.12 8.01 8.71
CA ILE A 117 11.80 7.54 8.30
C ILE A 117 11.50 8.08 6.90
N ASP A 118 11.00 7.24 6.02
CA ASP A 118 10.47 7.65 4.71
C ASP A 118 8.98 7.97 4.79
N ILE A 119 8.55 9.04 4.13
CA ILE A 119 7.16 9.25 3.76
C ILE A 119 6.96 8.70 2.35
N ALA A 120 6.07 7.73 2.22
CA ALA A 120 5.58 7.24 0.95
C ALA A 120 4.17 7.81 0.72
N LEU A 121 4.04 8.76 -0.20
CA LEU A 121 2.76 9.31 -0.60
C LEU A 121 1.87 8.19 -1.13
N TYR A 122 0.62 8.18 -0.66
CA TYR A 122 -0.34 7.12 -0.95
C TYR A 122 -1.52 7.70 -1.76
N PRO A 123 -1.43 7.72 -3.11
CA PRO A 123 -2.56 8.13 -3.95
C PRO A 123 -3.79 7.29 -3.64
N HIS A 124 -4.92 7.95 -3.40
CA HIS A 124 -6.11 7.28 -2.91
C HIS A 124 -7.36 7.80 -3.62
N VAL A 125 -8.09 6.91 -4.29
CA VAL A 125 -9.36 7.23 -4.94
C VAL A 125 -10.31 7.93 -3.96
N ARG A 126 -11.00 8.98 -4.41
CA ARG A 126 -11.91 9.80 -3.60
C ARG A 126 -11.25 10.72 -2.56
N TYR A 127 -9.91 10.81 -2.51
CA TYR A 127 -9.20 11.74 -1.63
C TYR A 127 -8.68 12.95 -2.42
N GLY A 128 -8.00 13.88 -1.74
CA GLY A 128 -7.43 15.07 -2.39
C GLY A 128 -6.29 14.73 -3.34
N MET A 129 -5.42 13.79 -2.97
CA MET A 129 -4.40 13.22 -3.85
C MET A 129 -4.89 11.86 -4.34
N GLN A 130 -5.36 11.79 -5.57
CA GLN A 130 -6.00 10.59 -6.12
C GLN A 130 -5.08 9.79 -7.02
N THR A 131 -4.23 10.45 -7.79
CA THR A 131 -3.47 9.84 -8.88
C THR A 131 -1.98 9.77 -8.59
N THR A 132 -1.32 8.78 -9.21
CA THR A 132 0.14 8.67 -9.15
C THR A 132 0.83 9.92 -9.73
N SER A 133 0.23 10.60 -10.73
CA SER A 133 0.76 11.84 -11.28
C SER A 133 0.84 12.98 -10.25
N GLU A 134 -0.20 13.14 -9.44
CA GLU A 134 -0.21 14.16 -8.39
C GLU A 134 0.87 13.90 -7.34
N ALA A 135 1.07 12.63 -6.98
CA ALA A 135 2.14 12.24 -6.07
C ALA A 135 3.54 12.49 -6.66
N ILE A 136 3.75 12.20 -7.95
CA ILE A 136 5.01 12.50 -8.66
C ILE A 136 5.27 14.00 -8.63
N SER A 137 4.27 14.84 -8.95
CA SER A 137 4.42 16.30 -8.93
C SER A 137 4.83 16.84 -7.55
N LEU A 138 4.30 16.24 -6.46
CA LEU A 138 4.74 16.60 -5.11
C LEU A 138 6.19 16.16 -4.83
N CYS A 139 6.57 14.96 -5.27
CA CYS A 139 7.96 14.50 -5.12
C CYS A 139 8.95 15.38 -5.89
N GLU A 140 8.60 15.82 -7.10
CA GLU A 140 9.39 16.76 -7.90
C GLU A 140 9.47 18.14 -7.26
N GLU A 141 8.36 18.66 -6.70
CA GLU A 141 8.30 19.97 -6.05
C GLU A 141 9.15 20.01 -4.77
N PHE A 142 9.10 18.96 -3.95
CA PHE A 142 9.83 18.90 -2.68
C PHE A 142 11.28 18.43 -2.82
N ASP A 143 11.57 17.63 -3.82
CA ASP A 143 12.90 17.04 -4.11
C ASP A 143 13.63 16.56 -2.84
N HIS A 144 12.95 15.76 -2.01
CA HIS A 144 13.45 15.35 -0.70
C HIS A 144 13.74 13.85 -0.65
N PRO A 145 14.91 13.39 -0.14
CA PRO A 145 15.30 11.99 -0.16
C PRO A 145 14.37 11.06 0.64
N ASN A 146 13.75 11.59 1.70
CA ASN A 146 12.78 10.82 2.51
C ASN A 146 11.34 10.89 1.98
N LEU A 147 11.11 11.50 0.81
CA LEU A 147 9.80 11.51 0.16
C LEU A 147 9.79 10.54 -1.01
N GLY A 148 8.75 9.74 -1.10
CA GLY A 148 8.55 8.80 -2.20
C GLY A 148 7.09 8.43 -2.36
N ILE A 149 6.80 7.36 -3.08
CA ILE A 149 5.45 7.01 -3.50
C ILE A 149 5.19 5.51 -3.25
N VAL A 150 3.99 5.20 -2.79
CA VAL A 150 3.38 3.86 -2.90
C VAL A 150 2.64 3.80 -4.23
N PHE A 151 3.01 2.90 -5.12
CA PHE A 151 2.14 2.56 -6.25
C PHE A 151 1.09 1.57 -5.76
N ASN A 152 -0.16 2.03 -5.70
CA ASN A 152 -1.27 1.19 -5.25
C ASN A 152 -2.11 0.75 -6.44
N GLY A 153 -2.01 -0.54 -6.80
CA GLY A 153 -2.73 -1.12 -7.93
C GLY A 153 -4.25 -0.97 -7.82
N TYR A 154 -4.81 -1.15 -6.61
CA TYR A 154 -6.24 -0.96 -6.40
C TYR A 154 -6.68 0.48 -6.72
N HIS A 155 -6.02 1.49 -6.16
CA HIS A 155 -6.41 2.89 -6.38
C HIS A 155 -6.16 3.34 -7.83
N TRP A 156 -5.06 2.88 -8.44
CA TRP A 156 -4.79 3.12 -9.84
C TRP A 156 -5.92 2.57 -10.74
N TYR A 157 -6.37 1.33 -10.48
CA TYR A 157 -7.44 0.70 -11.24
C TYR A 157 -8.80 1.35 -10.97
N ALA A 158 -9.12 1.62 -9.69
CA ALA A 158 -10.36 2.26 -9.26
C ALA A 158 -10.53 3.69 -9.82
N ASN A 159 -9.44 4.43 -10.01
CA ASN A 159 -9.41 5.72 -10.70
C ASN A 159 -9.49 5.58 -12.23
N GLN A 160 -9.47 4.37 -12.77
CA GLN A 160 -9.45 4.10 -14.20
C GLN A 160 -8.28 4.82 -14.92
N GLU A 161 -7.14 4.96 -14.24
CA GLU A 161 -5.93 5.54 -14.84
C GLU A 161 -5.48 4.68 -16.02
N LYS A 162 -4.94 5.33 -17.05
CA LYS A 162 -4.47 4.68 -18.27
C LYS A 162 -2.94 4.69 -18.35
N GLY A 163 -2.41 3.86 -19.24
CA GLY A 163 -0.98 3.88 -19.57
C GLY A 163 -0.12 3.33 -18.43
N LEU A 164 -0.36 2.08 -18.00
CA LEU A 164 0.37 1.43 -16.92
C LEU A 164 1.89 1.54 -17.09
N GLU A 165 2.41 1.19 -18.27
CA GLU A 165 3.85 1.20 -18.56
C GLU A 165 4.44 2.61 -18.38
N GLN A 166 3.83 3.63 -19.01
CA GLN A 166 4.30 5.03 -18.88
C GLN A 166 4.20 5.54 -17.45
N ARG A 167 3.16 5.13 -16.71
CA ARG A 167 2.99 5.50 -15.31
C ARG A 167 4.07 4.88 -14.43
N LEU A 168 4.38 3.62 -14.67
CA LEU A 168 5.45 2.94 -13.94
C LEU A 168 6.82 3.55 -14.26
N ASP A 169 7.12 3.88 -15.53
CA ASP A 169 8.36 4.58 -15.89
C ASP A 169 8.52 5.89 -15.09
N ALA A 170 7.45 6.68 -15.01
CA ALA A 170 7.48 7.95 -14.31
C ALA A 170 7.62 7.82 -12.78
N VAL A 171 7.04 6.79 -12.16
CA VAL A 171 7.05 6.64 -10.70
C VAL A 171 8.31 5.95 -10.17
N MET A 172 9.00 5.16 -10.99
CA MET A 172 10.17 4.36 -10.55
C MET A 172 11.21 5.14 -9.73
N PRO A 173 11.61 6.38 -10.07
CA PRO A 173 12.57 7.13 -9.27
C PRO A 173 12.14 7.36 -7.81
N TRP A 174 10.83 7.44 -7.58
CA TRP A 174 10.20 7.75 -6.29
C TRP A 174 9.59 6.53 -5.61
N LEU A 175 9.57 5.37 -6.28
CA LEU A 175 8.84 4.19 -5.82
C LEU A 175 9.47 3.59 -4.55
N ARG A 176 8.68 3.52 -3.47
CA ARG A 176 9.09 2.94 -2.18
C ARG A 176 8.43 1.59 -1.92
N GLN A 177 7.20 1.41 -2.40
CA GLN A 177 6.42 0.20 -2.19
C GLN A 177 5.36 0.06 -3.27
N VAL A 178 4.90 -1.18 -3.50
CA VAL A 178 3.75 -1.50 -4.35
C VAL A 178 2.71 -2.21 -3.50
N ASN A 179 1.46 -1.73 -3.53
CA ASN A 179 0.34 -2.39 -2.87
C ASN A 179 -0.62 -2.99 -3.91
N LEU A 180 -1.09 -4.21 -3.66
CA LEU A 180 -1.89 -5.03 -4.55
C LEU A 180 -3.21 -5.43 -3.89
N ALA A 181 -4.24 -5.62 -4.69
CA ALA A 181 -5.47 -6.30 -4.33
C ALA A 181 -6.09 -6.95 -5.57
N GLY A 182 -6.92 -7.95 -5.41
CA GLY A 182 -7.94 -8.27 -6.39
C GLY A 182 -8.92 -7.10 -6.46
N THR A 183 -9.23 -6.62 -7.66
CA THR A 183 -9.99 -5.38 -7.83
C THR A 183 -10.97 -5.51 -8.97
N ARG A 184 -12.21 -5.09 -8.72
CA ARG A 184 -13.29 -5.05 -9.71
C ARG A 184 -14.02 -3.72 -9.63
N LEU A 185 -14.27 -3.07 -10.77
CA LEU A 185 -15.11 -1.87 -10.80
C LEU A 185 -16.54 -2.24 -10.41
N SER A 186 -17.04 -1.61 -9.36
CA SER A 186 -18.38 -1.91 -8.85
C SER A 186 -18.92 -0.76 -8.01
N PRO A 187 -20.18 -0.33 -8.25
CA PRO A 187 -20.85 0.65 -7.39
C PRO A 187 -21.13 0.12 -5.97
N LEU A 188 -21.00 -1.19 -5.75
CA LEU A 188 -21.15 -1.83 -4.43
C LEU A 188 -19.82 -1.91 -3.68
N GLY A 189 -18.69 -1.56 -4.33
CA GLY A 189 -17.37 -1.57 -3.73
C GLY A 189 -17.09 -0.36 -2.85
N TRP A 190 -15.86 -0.27 -2.36
CA TRP A 190 -15.43 0.83 -1.51
C TRP A 190 -15.61 2.18 -2.22
N GLY A 191 -16.18 3.15 -1.50
CA GLY A 191 -16.44 4.48 -2.04
C GLY A 191 -17.40 4.51 -3.24
N GLY A 192 -18.10 3.40 -3.54
CA GLY A 192 -18.97 3.28 -4.70
C GLY A 192 -18.21 3.17 -6.03
N VAL A 193 -16.96 2.71 -6.03
CA VAL A 193 -16.11 2.67 -7.23
C VAL A 193 -15.54 1.29 -7.55
N ALA A 194 -15.01 0.56 -6.56
CA ALA A 194 -14.41 -0.75 -6.79
C ALA A 194 -14.43 -1.62 -5.54
N THR A 195 -14.45 -2.93 -5.71
CA THR A 195 -14.27 -3.92 -4.64
C THR A 195 -12.78 -4.10 -4.34
N ILE A 196 -12.48 -4.51 -3.09
CA ILE A 196 -11.17 -5.03 -2.69
C ILE A 196 -11.38 -6.51 -2.45
N GLU A 197 -10.70 -7.36 -3.23
CA GLU A 197 -10.85 -8.80 -3.27
C GLU A 197 -9.51 -9.49 -3.00
N PRO A 198 -9.47 -10.79 -2.67
CA PRO A 198 -8.22 -11.57 -2.68
C PRO A 198 -7.52 -11.49 -4.03
N LEU A 199 -6.19 -11.67 -4.06
CA LEU A 199 -5.37 -11.49 -5.28
C LEU A 199 -5.70 -12.46 -6.42
N ASP A 200 -6.39 -13.55 -6.14
CA ASP A 200 -6.85 -14.53 -7.14
C ASP A 200 -8.23 -14.18 -7.73
N GLU A 201 -8.83 -13.08 -7.33
CA GLU A 201 -10.13 -12.60 -7.79
C GLU A 201 -10.04 -11.17 -8.38
N GLY A 202 -11.18 -10.64 -8.84
CA GLY A 202 -11.26 -9.32 -9.43
C GLY A 202 -11.10 -9.30 -10.95
N GLU A 203 -10.93 -8.11 -11.49
CA GLU A 203 -10.78 -7.84 -12.94
C GLU A 203 -9.36 -7.35 -13.27
N MET A 204 -8.67 -6.79 -12.29
CA MET A 204 -7.32 -6.26 -12.48
C MET A 204 -6.32 -7.40 -12.63
N ASP A 205 -5.58 -7.40 -13.74
CA ASP A 205 -4.51 -8.37 -13.98
C ASP A 205 -3.23 -7.99 -13.20
N ASN A 206 -3.14 -8.47 -11.97
CA ASN A 206 -1.96 -8.26 -11.12
C ASN A 206 -0.69 -8.93 -11.69
N PHE A 207 -0.82 -9.98 -12.51
CA PHE A 207 0.33 -10.63 -13.14
C PHE A 207 1.02 -9.70 -14.14
N VAL A 208 0.24 -8.95 -14.93
CA VAL A 208 0.76 -7.93 -15.85
C VAL A 208 1.46 -6.82 -15.08
N LEU A 209 0.89 -6.34 -13.97
CA LEU A 209 1.51 -5.33 -13.13
C LEU A 209 2.85 -5.82 -12.54
N LEU A 210 2.90 -7.04 -11.99
CA LEU A 210 4.15 -7.61 -11.46
C LEU A 210 5.21 -7.74 -12.56
N GLY A 211 4.84 -8.18 -13.75
CA GLY A 211 5.76 -8.30 -14.87
C GLY A 211 6.31 -6.95 -15.34
N ALA A 212 5.46 -5.94 -15.40
CA ALA A 212 5.87 -4.57 -15.74
C ALA A 212 6.87 -4.00 -14.72
N LEU A 213 6.67 -4.25 -13.44
CA LEU A 213 7.60 -3.88 -12.37
C LEU A 213 8.92 -4.66 -12.43
N ALA A 214 8.85 -5.98 -12.69
CA ALA A 214 10.04 -6.82 -12.83
C ALA A 214 10.93 -6.37 -14.00
N ARG A 215 10.34 -6.00 -15.15
CA ARG A 215 11.09 -5.45 -16.30
C ARG A 215 11.83 -4.15 -15.98
N ARG A 216 11.36 -3.40 -14.96
CA ARG A 216 11.98 -2.16 -14.46
C ARG A 216 12.96 -2.39 -13.32
N GLY A 217 13.21 -3.66 -12.98
CA GLY A 217 14.15 -4.00 -11.90
C GLY A 217 13.59 -3.66 -10.50
N TYR A 218 12.29 -3.66 -10.30
CA TYR A 218 11.74 -3.49 -8.96
C TYR A 218 12.04 -4.73 -8.11
N HIS A 219 12.75 -4.52 -7.01
CA HIS A 219 13.13 -5.56 -6.04
C HIS A 219 12.61 -5.26 -4.62
N GLY A 220 11.70 -4.28 -4.52
CA GLY A 220 11.12 -3.87 -3.23
C GLY A 220 10.09 -4.86 -2.70
N ARG A 221 9.47 -4.47 -1.59
CA ARG A 221 8.39 -5.23 -0.97
C ARG A 221 7.06 -4.98 -1.65
N TYR A 222 6.17 -5.95 -1.53
CA TYR A 222 4.76 -5.81 -1.91
C TYR A 222 3.88 -5.83 -0.68
N GLY A 223 2.86 -4.96 -0.66
CA GLY A 223 1.77 -5.00 0.30
C GLY A 223 0.52 -5.62 -0.34
N VAL A 224 -0.22 -6.43 0.40
CA VAL A 224 -1.54 -6.90 0.00
C VAL A 224 -2.59 -6.11 0.78
N MET A 225 -3.57 -5.57 0.07
CA MET A 225 -4.73 -4.96 0.69
C MET A 225 -5.84 -5.99 0.88
N GLY A 226 -6.49 -5.93 2.01
CA GLY A 226 -7.73 -6.63 2.31
C GLY A 226 -8.70 -5.67 2.99
N TRP A 227 -9.98 -5.94 2.92
CA TRP A 227 -11.01 -5.12 3.54
C TRP A 227 -12.12 -6.01 4.10
N GLU A 228 -12.84 -5.54 5.12
CA GLU A 228 -13.91 -6.28 5.80
C GLU A 228 -14.99 -6.87 4.88
N SER A 229 -15.19 -6.29 3.70
CA SER A 229 -16.23 -6.70 2.75
C SER A 229 -15.81 -7.82 1.79
N MET A 230 -14.60 -8.36 1.91
CA MET A 230 -14.10 -9.42 1.01
C MET A 230 -14.90 -10.72 1.10
N GLY A 231 -15.63 -10.93 2.19
CA GLY A 231 -16.32 -12.19 2.47
C GLY A 231 -15.37 -13.31 2.86
N GLY A 232 -15.94 -14.45 3.26
CA GLY A 232 -15.15 -15.58 3.81
C GLY A 232 -14.52 -15.25 5.16
N ASP A 233 -13.62 -16.13 5.61
CA ASP A 233 -12.83 -15.87 6.80
C ASP A 233 -11.50 -15.19 6.47
N VAL A 234 -10.96 -14.47 7.46
CA VAL A 234 -9.72 -13.69 7.30
C VAL A 234 -8.53 -14.59 6.95
N TYR A 235 -8.38 -15.72 7.65
CA TYR A 235 -7.26 -16.63 7.42
C TYR A 235 -7.26 -17.23 6.00
N GLY A 236 -8.43 -17.67 5.53
CA GLY A 236 -8.59 -18.19 4.16
C GLY A 236 -8.24 -17.12 3.10
N ASN A 237 -8.64 -15.86 3.31
CA ASN A 237 -8.31 -14.75 2.41
C ASN A 237 -6.81 -14.44 2.39
N LEU A 238 -6.13 -14.52 3.55
CA LEU A 238 -4.67 -14.38 3.63
C LEU A 238 -3.96 -15.49 2.84
N GLN A 239 -4.36 -16.76 3.05
CA GLN A 239 -3.79 -17.90 2.32
C GLN A 239 -3.97 -17.77 0.81
N ARG A 240 -5.16 -17.42 0.34
CA ARG A 240 -5.46 -17.28 -1.10
C ARG A 240 -4.61 -16.20 -1.74
N SER A 241 -4.55 -15.02 -1.13
CA SER A 241 -3.77 -13.90 -1.64
C SER A 241 -2.27 -14.20 -1.68
N GLN A 242 -1.74 -14.82 -0.64
CA GLN A 242 -0.33 -15.25 -0.57
C GLN A 242 -0.01 -16.29 -1.65
N ALA A 243 -0.84 -17.34 -1.77
CA ALA A 243 -0.66 -18.37 -2.77
C ALA A 243 -0.73 -17.83 -4.21
N ALA A 244 -1.67 -16.91 -4.47
CA ALA A 244 -1.79 -16.24 -5.76
C ALA A 244 -0.53 -15.42 -6.09
N PHE A 245 -0.02 -14.64 -5.13
CA PHE A 245 1.20 -13.85 -5.29
C PHE A 245 2.40 -14.76 -5.64
N ARG A 246 2.65 -15.80 -4.85
CA ARG A 246 3.76 -16.75 -5.09
C ARG A 246 3.63 -17.48 -6.42
N SER A 247 2.40 -17.83 -6.81
CA SER A 247 2.12 -18.42 -8.13
C SER A 247 2.46 -17.44 -9.26
N MET A 248 2.14 -16.16 -9.11
CA MET A 248 2.50 -15.13 -10.09
C MET A 248 4.01 -14.96 -10.19
N GLU A 249 4.75 -14.87 -9.08
CA GLU A 249 6.22 -14.79 -9.09
C GLU A 249 6.86 -16.00 -9.81
N LYS A 250 6.38 -17.21 -9.50
CA LYS A 250 6.86 -18.43 -10.14
C LYS A 250 6.62 -18.45 -11.65
N ARG A 251 5.44 -18.01 -12.09
CA ARG A 251 5.10 -17.91 -13.52
C ARG A 251 5.93 -16.85 -14.22
N LEU A 252 6.17 -15.70 -13.60
CA LEU A 252 7.04 -14.66 -14.15
C LEU A 252 8.47 -15.15 -14.33
N ALA A 253 9.01 -15.90 -13.38
CA ALA A 253 10.35 -16.46 -13.48
C ALA A 253 10.48 -17.47 -14.63
N ALA A 254 9.42 -18.25 -14.88
CA ALA A 254 9.40 -19.25 -15.95
C ALA A 254 9.02 -18.68 -17.33
N HIS A 255 8.17 -17.67 -17.36
CA HIS A 255 7.54 -17.14 -18.56
C HIS A 255 7.39 -15.60 -18.49
N PRO A 256 8.49 -14.83 -18.49
CA PRO A 256 8.44 -13.38 -18.33
C PRO A 256 7.58 -12.68 -19.41
N ASP A 257 7.60 -13.21 -20.63
CA ASP A 257 6.85 -12.62 -21.75
C ASP A 257 5.32 -12.77 -21.62
N TRP A 258 4.83 -13.66 -20.75
CA TRP A 258 3.39 -13.79 -20.52
C TRP A 258 2.75 -12.56 -19.87
N SER A 259 3.54 -11.69 -19.29
CA SER A 259 3.11 -10.43 -18.68
C SER A 259 3.17 -9.23 -19.63
N VAL A 260 3.58 -9.43 -20.90
CA VAL A 260 3.70 -8.36 -21.89
C VAL A 260 2.38 -8.20 -22.61
N MET A 261 1.79 -7.00 -22.48
CA MET A 261 0.54 -6.66 -23.17
C MET A 261 0.82 -5.71 -24.33
N THR A 262 0.15 -5.96 -25.45
CA THR A 262 0.09 -4.98 -26.55
C THR A 262 -1.16 -4.10 -26.38
N PRO A 263 -1.12 -2.84 -26.81
CA PRO A 263 -2.32 -1.99 -26.78
C PRO A 263 -3.50 -2.68 -27.48
N SER A 264 -4.66 -2.64 -26.81
CA SER A 264 -5.89 -3.17 -27.41
C SER A 264 -6.27 -2.36 -28.65
N SER A 265 -6.70 -3.06 -29.69
CA SER A 265 -7.26 -2.45 -30.90
C SER A 265 -8.77 -2.17 -30.77
N TYR A 266 -9.36 -2.40 -29.59
CA TYR A 266 -10.78 -2.16 -29.30
C TYR A 266 -11.00 -0.86 -28.54
#